data_8e71aecbc022d054cf98c0793244580b
#
_entry.id   8e71aecbc022d054cf98c0793244580b
#
_cell.length_a   1.000
_cell.length_b   1.000
_cell.length_c   1.000
_cell.angle_alpha   90.00
_cell.angle_beta   90.00
_cell.angle_gamma   90.00
#
_symmetry.space_group_name_H-M   'P 1'
#
loop_
_entity.id
_entity.type
_entity.pdbx_description
1 polymer ?
#
loop_
_entity_poly.entity_id
_entity_poly.type
_entity_poly.pdbx_seq_one_letter_code
_entity_poly.pdbx_strand_id
1 'polypeptide(L)'
;GVAGGVAGGVALGVALGMAVGVALGMAGGVAGGVAGGVAFGVAFGVALGVAGGVAVGVAWIAGVLRLYFWLPELLWMAFLQLQSWGEADRLLPYLPPYYDQLIILPLPFLSSIIIEAYQENRAAAQQTIDYLITSTNQQRAAREVIVGIALETLRQRESLQTIAVIAEELDWIPSPPPEALGKALPQLIEVSQGVRASLEATSPYRQMELLRQPITTLERLRRSLALSDDMGQATTFGAIADRWQAVLENELTVLEERAAASAEIPQEYIAGPPL
;
A
#
# COMPACT_ATOMS: atom_id res chain seq x y z
N GLY A 1 4.27 -13.60 27.06
CA GLY A 1 3.99 -15.00 26.65
C GLY A 1 5.23 -15.87 26.54
N VAL A 2 6.18 -15.59 25.64
CA VAL A 2 7.33 -16.46 25.33
C VAL A 2 8.30 -16.59 26.53
N ALA A 3 8.59 -15.48 27.20
CA ALA A 3 9.47 -15.49 28.40
C ALA A 3 8.90 -16.36 29.55
N GLY A 4 7.58 -16.37 29.74
CA GLY A 4 6.93 -17.22 30.74
C GLY A 4 6.98 -18.72 30.38
N GLY A 5 6.86 -19.06 29.10
CA GLY A 5 6.96 -20.45 28.63
C GLY A 5 8.36 -21.03 28.79
N VAL A 6 9.41 -20.23 28.45
CA VAL A 6 10.81 -20.65 28.63
C VAL A 6 11.15 -20.79 30.12
N ALA A 7 10.78 -19.82 30.97
CA ALA A 7 11.01 -19.89 32.40
C ALA A 7 10.29 -21.07 33.06
N GLY A 8 9.03 -21.35 32.69
CA GLY A 8 8.26 -22.49 33.18
C GLY A 8 8.85 -23.83 32.72
N GLY A 9 9.29 -23.93 31.45
CA GLY A 9 9.91 -25.10 30.89
C GLY A 9 11.26 -25.43 31.58
N VAL A 10 12.09 -24.43 31.80
CA VAL A 10 13.38 -24.59 32.53
C VAL A 10 13.13 -25.04 33.97
N ALA A 11 12.20 -24.39 34.69
CA ALA A 11 11.89 -24.74 36.06
C ALA A 11 11.37 -26.18 36.19
N LEU A 12 10.47 -26.60 35.33
CA LEU A 12 9.94 -27.97 35.31
C LEU A 12 11.04 -29.01 34.95
N GLY A 13 11.85 -28.68 33.94
CA GLY A 13 12.95 -29.53 33.50
C GLY A 13 14.00 -29.74 34.58
N VAL A 14 14.39 -28.68 35.30
CA VAL A 14 15.34 -28.76 36.42
C VAL A 14 14.74 -29.55 37.56
N ALA A 15 13.47 -29.35 37.93
CA ALA A 15 12.82 -30.10 39.00
C ALA A 15 12.74 -31.62 38.69
N LEU A 16 12.34 -31.99 37.47
CA LEU A 16 12.29 -33.39 37.02
C LEU A 16 13.68 -34.01 36.94
N GLY A 17 14.66 -33.28 36.40
CA GLY A 17 16.04 -33.71 36.31
C GLY A 17 16.68 -33.97 37.67
N MET A 18 16.44 -33.08 38.65
CA MET A 18 16.92 -33.28 40.03
C MET A 18 16.26 -34.51 40.69
N ALA A 19 14.95 -34.68 40.52
CA ALA A 19 14.24 -35.83 41.09
C ALA A 19 14.77 -37.18 40.54
N VAL A 20 14.97 -37.29 39.21
CA VAL A 20 15.55 -38.47 38.57
C VAL A 20 17.02 -38.67 38.98
N GLY A 21 17.80 -37.58 39.06
CA GLY A 21 19.21 -37.62 39.47
C GLY A 21 19.41 -38.08 40.89
N VAL A 22 18.56 -37.65 41.82
CA VAL A 22 18.57 -38.11 43.21
C VAL A 22 18.20 -39.57 43.34
N ALA A 23 17.17 -40.00 42.60
CA ALA A 23 16.74 -41.42 42.58
C ALA A 23 17.83 -42.36 42.05
N LEU A 24 18.52 -42.00 40.96
CA LEU A 24 19.65 -42.74 40.42
C LEU A 24 20.90 -42.72 41.34
N GLY A 25 21.12 -41.58 42.02
CA GLY A 25 22.21 -41.41 42.96
C GLY A 25 22.07 -42.27 44.21
N MET A 26 20.86 -42.48 44.72
CA MET A 26 20.60 -43.38 45.86
C MET A 26 20.82 -44.88 45.52
N ALA A 27 20.68 -45.25 44.26
CA ALA A 27 20.90 -46.58 43.77
C ALA A 27 22.39 -46.94 43.54
N GLY A 28 23.27 -45.92 43.37
CA GLY A 28 24.69 -46.06 43.02
C GLY A 28 25.71 -45.87 44.14
N GLY A 29 25.28 -45.70 45.43
CA GLY A 29 26.16 -45.46 46.59
C GLY A 29 26.30 -43.98 46.96
N VAL A 30 26.31 -43.67 48.28
CA VAL A 30 25.95 -42.36 48.85
C VAL A 30 26.87 -41.20 48.44
N ALA A 31 28.15 -41.36 48.20
CA ALA A 31 29.05 -40.23 47.96
C ALA A 31 29.27 -39.90 46.45
N GLY A 32 29.48 -40.92 45.62
CA GLY A 32 29.67 -40.72 44.14
C GLY A 32 28.37 -40.57 43.39
N GLY A 33 27.31 -41.27 43.85
CA GLY A 33 26.01 -41.24 43.22
C GLY A 33 25.27 -39.92 43.36
N VAL A 34 25.37 -39.23 44.49
CA VAL A 34 24.68 -37.91 44.68
C VAL A 34 25.29 -36.82 43.79
N ALA A 35 26.64 -36.70 43.77
CA ALA A 35 27.30 -35.67 42.95
C ALA A 35 27.07 -35.91 41.43
N GLY A 36 27.23 -37.19 40.97
CA GLY A 36 26.99 -37.54 39.56
C GLY A 36 25.51 -37.40 39.17
N GLY A 37 24.60 -37.82 40.06
CA GLY A 37 23.15 -37.73 39.82
C GLY A 37 22.65 -36.31 39.75
N VAL A 38 23.14 -35.40 40.65
CA VAL A 38 22.76 -33.98 40.62
C VAL A 38 23.31 -33.30 39.36
N ALA A 39 24.59 -33.52 39.02
CA ALA A 39 25.19 -32.92 37.83
C ALA A 39 24.49 -33.38 36.55
N PHE A 40 24.21 -34.67 36.40
CA PHE A 40 23.48 -35.23 35.25
C PHE A 40 22.03 -34.74 35.22
N GLY A 41 21.34 -34.72 36.36
CA GLY A 41 19.96 -34.28 36.50
C GLY A 41 19.80 -32.79 36.13
N VAL A 42 20.71 -31.93 36.58
CA VAL A 42 20.70 -30.49 36.24
C VAL A 42 21.01 -30.31 34.77
N ALA A 43 22.04 -30.92 34.21
CA ALA A 43 22.42 -30.78 32.80
C ALA A 43 21.31 -31.25 31.86
N PHE A 44 20.73 -32.43 32.15
CA PHE A 44 19.64 -33.02 31.38
C PHE A 44 18.34 -32.22 31.52
N GLY A 45 18.03 -31.77 32.74
CA GLY A 45 16.86 -30.95 33.01
C GLY A 45 16.91 -29.60 32.33
N VAL A 46 18.08 -28.92 32.32
CA VAL A 46 18.28 -27.67 31.58
C VAL A 46 18.18 -27.91 30.08
N ALA A 47 18.81 -28.95 29.55
CA ALA A 47 18.74 -29.26 28.11
C ALA A 47 17.31 -29.53 27.64
N LEU A 48 16.57 -30.37 28.37
CA LEU A 48 15.16 -30.66 28.05
C LEU A 48 14.25 -29.44 28.26
N GLY A 49 14.48 -28.68 29.32
CA GLY A 49 13.71 -27.48 29.62
C GLY A 49 13.89 -26.39 28.55
N VAL A 50 15.12 -26.17 28.10
CA VAL A 50 15.40 -25.22 27.00
C VAL A 50 14.84 -25.73 25.68
N ALA A 51 15.11 -26.99 25.33
CA ALA A 51 14.60 -27.57 24.07
C ALA A 51 13.07 -27.59 24.04
N GLY A 52 12.43 -28.01 25.13
CA GLY A 52 10.97 -28.03 25.25
C GLY A 52 10.37 -26.64 25.24
N GLY A 53 10.96 -25.68 25.95
CA GLY A 53 10.52 -24.29 25.97
C GLY A 53 10.63 -23.61 24.61
N VAL A 54 11.70 -23.84 23.86
CA VAL A 54 11.87 -23.35 22.50
C VAL A 54 10.85 -24.01 21.55
N ALA A 55 10.68 -25.33 21.64
CA ALA A 55 9.71 -26.05 20.79
C ALA A 55 8.28 -25.56 21.02
N VAL A 56 7.87 -25.41 22.28
CA VAL A 56 6.54 -24.87 22.63
C VAL A 56 6.40 -23.41 22.18
N GLY A 57 7.43 -22.58 22.36
CA GLY A 57 7.45 -21.21 21.89
C GLY A 57 7.30 -21.09 20.37
N VAL A 58 8.05 -21.89 19.62
CA VAL A 58 7.97 -21.95 18.16
C VAL A 58 6.60 -22.46 17.70
N ALA A 59 6.09 -23.55 18.31
CA ALA A 59 4.77 -24.07 17.98
C ALA A 59 3.65 -23.07 18.26
N TRP A 60 3.77 -22.32 19.38
CA TRP A 60 2.82 -21.27 19.72
C TRP A 60 2.86 -20.11 18.70
N ILE A 61 4.06 -19.63 18.36
CA ILE A 61 4.24 -18.58 17.32
C ILE A 61 3.70 -19.06 15.98
N ALA A 62 4.07 -20.30 15.57
CA ALA A 62 3.59 -20.89 14.33
C ALA A 62 2.06 -21.03 14.32
N GLY A 63 1.46 -21.41 15.45
CA GLY A 63 0.01 -21.52 15.63
C GLY A 63 -0.69 -20.17 15.57
N VAL A 64 -0.18 -19.15 16.29
CA VAL A 64 -0.76 -17.79 16.31
C VAL A 64 -0.66 -17.13 14.95
N LEU A 65 0.49 -17.26 14.29
CA LEU A 65 0.70 -16.70 12.95
C LEU A 65 0.10 -17.57 11.84
N ARG A 66 -0.43 -18.75 12.17
CA ARG A 66 -1.00 -19.70 11.21
C ARG A 66 -0.04 -20.06 10.07
N LEU A 67 1.27 -20.15 10.36
CA LEU A 67 2.32 -20.36 9.35
C LEU A 67 2.11 -21.62 8.50
N TYR A 68 1.41 -22.64 9.05
CA TYR A 68 1.09 -23.87 8.33
C TYR A 68 0.05 -23.68 7.21
N PHE A 69 -0.81 -22.66 7.29
CA PHE A 69 -1.72 -22.27 6.21
C PHE A 69 -1.07 -21.27 5.24
N TRP A 70 -0.16 -20.46 5.73
CA TRP A 70 0.46 -19.39 4.94
C TRP A 70 1.24 -19.93 3.73
N LEU A 71 1.97 -21.05 3.87
CA LEU A 71 2.73 -21.63 2.76
C LEU A 71 1.84 -22.11 1.59
N PRO A 72 0.74 -22.89 1.82
CA PRO A 72 -0.23 -23.17 0.77
C PRO A 72 -0.82 -21.92 0.12
N GLU A 73 -1.11 -20.88 0.91
CA GLU A 73 -1.66 -19.62 0.40
C GLU A 73 -0.66 -18.84 -0.46
N LEU A 74 0.64 -18.87 -0.11
CA LEU A 74 1.69 -18.34 -0.95
C LEU A 74 1.74 -19.01 -2.33
N LEU A 75 1.70 -20.34 -2.34
CA LEU A 75 1.69 -21.11 -3.58
C LEU A 75 0.43 -20.82 -4.40
N TRP A 76 -0.71 -20.69 -3.74
CA TRP A 76 -1.96 -20.32 -4.37
C TRP A 76 -1.91 -18.91 -4.96
N MET A 77 -1.38 -17.92 -4.23
CA MET A 77 -1.20 -16.57 -4.74
C MET A 77 -0.24 -16.51 -5.93
N ALA A 78 0.86 -17.29 -5.89
CA ALA A 78 1.76 -17.40 -7.04
C ALA A 78 1.08 -18.01 -8.26
N PHE A 79 0.23 -19.01 -8.06
CA PHE A 79 -0.57 -19.62 -9.12
C PHE A 79 -1.59 -18.62 -9.71
N LEU A 80 -2.31 -17.87 -8.86
CA LEU A 80 -3.23 -16.82 -9.30
C LEU A 80 -2.50 -15.74 -10.10
N GLN A 81 -1.31 -15.33 -9.65
CA GLN A 81 -0.50 -14.35 -10.37
C GLN A 81 -0.10 -14.82 -11.78
N LEU A 82 0.17 -16.11 -11.95
CA LEU A 82 0.46 -16.67 -13.28
C LEU A 82 -0.77 -16.70 -14.19
N GLN A 83 -1.96 -16.74 -13.61
CA GLN A 83 -3.23 -16.74 -14.34
C GLN A 83 -3.85 -15.35 -14.52
N SER A 84 -3.35 -14.30 -13.82
CA SER A 84 -3.98 -12.98 -13.84
C SER A 84 -3.88 -12.25 -15.18
N TRP A 85 -3.04 -12.67 -16.09
CA TRP A 85 -2.82 -11.99 -17.35
C TRP A 85 -4.09 -11.92 -18.21
N GLY A 86 -4.76 -10.76 -18.14
CA GLY A 86 -5.95 -10.44 -18.91
C GLY A 86 -7.28 -10.99 -18.38
N GLU A 87 -7.31 -11.58 -17.18
CA GLU A 87 -8.52 -12.08 -16.51
C GLU A 87 -8.46 -11.87 -14.97
N ALA A 88 -7.76 -10.83 -14.52
CA ALA A 88 -7.51 -10.60 -13.10
C ALA A 88 -8.81 -10.35 -12.30
N ASP A 89 -9.82 -9.73 -12.91
CA ASP A 89 -11.12 -9.46 -12.29
C ASP A 89 -11.85 -10.75 -11.89
N ARG A 90 -11.73 -11.80 -12.70
CA ARG A 90 -12.34 -13.12 -12.43
C ARG A 90 -11.67 -13.86 -11.27
N LEU A 91 -10.42 -13.52 -10.97
CA LEU A 91 -9.65 -14.17 -9.91
C LEU A 91 -9.93 -13.57 -8.52
N LEU A 92 -10.51 -12.37 -8.44
CA LEU A 92 -10.80 -11.69 -7.18
C LEU A 92 -11.54 -12.56 -6.15
N PRO A 93 -12.60 -13.33 -6.50
CA PRO A 93 -13.30 -14.17 -5.52
C PRO A 93 -12.48 -15.33 -4.96
N TYR A 94 -11.37 -15.70 -5.62
CA TYR A 94 -10.49 -16.79 -5.22
C TYR A 94 -9.30 -16.35 -4.37
N LEU A 95 -9.23 -15.06 -4.05
CA LEU A 95 -8.16 -14.52 -3.19
C LEU A 95 -8.28 -15.08 -1.76
N PRO A 96 -7.16 -15.48 -1.12
CA PRO A 96 -7.15 -16.05 0.24
C PRO A 96 -7.96 -15.25 1.27
N PRO A 97 -7.93 -13.91 1.32
CA PRO A 97 -8.69 -13.15 2.30
C PRO A 97 -10.21 -13.36 2.28
N TYR A 98 -10.77 -13.85 1.17
CA TYR A 98 -12.22 -14.15 1.10
C TYR A 98 -12.62 -15.39 1.89
N TYR A 99 -11.72 -16.37 2.06
CA TYR A 99 -11.99 -17.58 2.83
C TYR A 99 -11.18 -17.70 4.12
N ASP A 100 -10.08 -16.95 4.27
CA ASP A 100 -9.34 -16.85 5.52
C ASP A 100 -9.09 -15.39 5.92
N GLN A 101 -10.01 -14.81 6.68
CA GLN A 101 -9.93 -13.44 7.18
C GLN A 101 -8.87 -13.23 8.26
N LEU A 102 -8.36 -14.32 8.85
CA LEU A 102 -7.41 -14.28 9.97
C LEU A 102 -5.95 -14.25 9.53
N ILE A 103 -5.67 -14.21 8.23
CA ILE A 103 -4.32 -14.09 7.71
C ILE A 103 -3.74 -12.74 8.15
N ILE A 104 -2.68 -12.78 8.98
CA ILE A 104 -1.99 -11.58 9.48
C ILE A 104 -0.76 -11.25 8.62
N LEU A 105 -0.12 -12.30 8.06
CA LEU A 105 1.08 -12.14 7.24
C LEU A 105 0.74 -11.55 5.88
N PRO A 106 1.62 -10.69 5.33
CA PRO A 106 1.39 -10.12 4.01
C PRO A 106 1.37 -11.23 2.94
N LEU A 107 0.39 -11.17 2.07
CA LEU A 107 0.27 -12.05 0.92
C LEU A 107 0.98 -11.40 -0.27
N PRO A 108 2.04 -12.00 -0.82
CA PRO A 108 2.69 -11.48 -2.01
C PRO A 108 1.72 -11.53 -3.20
N PHE A 109 1.93 -10.63 -4.16
CA PHE A 109 1.11 -10.49 -5.37
C PHE A 109 -0.35 -10.03 -5.15
N LEU A 110 -0.86 -9.95 -3.91
CA LEU A 110 -2.23 -9.52 -3.64
C LEU A 110 -2.48 -8.12 -4.21
N SER A 111 -1.56 -7.18 -3.98
CA SER A 111 -1.66 -5.83 -4.51
C SER A 111 -1.60 -5.78 -6.04
N SER A 112 -0.69 -6.55 -6.67
CA SER A 112 -0.56 -6.55 -8.12
C SER A 112 -1.81 -7.11 -8.82
N ILE A 113 -2.38 -8.21 -8.32
CA ILE A 113 -3.61 -8.80 -8.88
C ILE A 113 -4.78 -7.80 -8.79
N ILE A 114 -4.93 -7.10 -7.66
CA ILE A 114 -6.03 -6.15 -7.50
C ILE A 114 -5.83 -4.89 -8.36
N ILE A 115 -4.60 -4.41 -8.52
CA ILE A 115 -4.29 -3.28 -9.42
C ILE A 115 -4.60 -3.66 -10.88
N GLU A 116 -4.23 -4.87 -11.31
CA GLU A 116 -4.53 -5.38 -12.65
C GLU A 116 -6.06 -5.53 -12.85
N ALA A 117 -6.75 -6.13 -11.88
CA ALA A 117 -8.20 -6.25 -11.88
C ALA A 117 -8.91 -4.88 -11.92
N TYR A 118 -8.33 -3.85 -11.31
CA TYR A 118 -8.89 -2.49 -11.35
C TYR A 118 -8.88 -1.91 -12.77
N GLN A 119 -7.90 -2.25 -13.60
CA GLN A 119 -7.85 -1.82 -14.99
C GLN A 119 -8.94 -2.51 -15.83
N GLU A 120 -9.29 -3.75 -15.49
CA GLU A 120 -10.32 -4.54 -16.20
C GLU A 120 -11.74 -4.24 -15.68
N ASN A 121 -11.91 -4.22 -14.36
CA ASN A 121 -13.21 -4.02 -13.70
C ASN A 121 -13.07 -3.21 -12.41
N ARG A 122 -13.20 -1.89 -12.52
CA ARG A 122 -13.06 -0.95 -11.40
C ARG A 122 -14.00 -1.27 -10.23
N ALA A 123 -15.26 -1.58 -10.52
CA ALA A 123 -16.26 -1.81 -9.48
C ALA A 123 -15.94 -3.05 -8.64
N ALA A 124 -15.56 -4.16 -9.27
CA ALA A 124 -15.18 -5.38 -8.58
C ALA A 124 -13.90 -5.19 -7.73
N ALA A 125 -12.91 -4.49 -8.27
CA ALA A 125 -11.68 -4.19 -7.54
C ALA A 125 -11.93 -3.28 -6.33
N GLN A 126 -12.75 -2.22 -6.48
CA GLN A 126 -13.13 -1.35 -5.37
C GLN A 126 -13.87 -2.11 -4.27
N GLN A 127 -14.82 -2.96 -4.62
CA GLN A 127 -15.51 -3.82 -3.66
C GLN A 127 -14.55 -4.74 -2.90
N THR A 128 -13.54 -5.28 -3.60
CA THR A 128 -12.49 -6.11 -2.99
C THR A 128 -11.63 -5.29 -2.03
N ILE A 129 -11.23 -4.07 -2.39
CA ILE A 129 -10.45 -3.17 -1.53
C ILE A 129 -11.24 -2.83 -0.27
N ASP A 130 -12.52 -2.47 -0.39
CA ASP A 130 -13.40 -2.16 0.73
C ASP A 130 -13.54 -3.37 1.67
N TYR A 131 -13.70 -4.56 1.10
CA TYR A 131 -13.72 -5.80 1.87
C TYR A 131 -12.42 -6.03 2.64
N LEU A 132 -11.26 -5.84 2.00
CA LEU A 132 -9.96 -5.99 2.65
C LEU A 132 -9.76 -5.01 3.80
N ILE A 133 -10.22 -3.76 3.66
CA ILE A 133 -10.11 -2.74 4.70
C ILE A 133 -11.03 -3.04 5.89
N THR A 134 -12.26 -3.47 5.62
CA THR A 134 -13.30 -3.58 6.65
C THR A 134 -13.36 -4.94 7.33
N SER A 135 -13.07 -6.00 6.61
CA SER A 135 -13.38 -7.38 7.03
C SER A 135 -12.17 -8.27 7.24
N THR A 136 -10.95 -7.80 6.96
CA THR A 136 -9.75 -8.64 7.03
C THR A 136 -8.60 -7.97 7.79
N ASN A 137 -7.54 -8.75 8.08
CA ASN A 137 -6.29 -8.23 8.63
C ASN A 137 -5.33 -7.69 7.55
N GLN A 138 -5.75 -7.66 6.27
CA GLN A 138 -4.94 -7.22 5.13
C GLN A 138 -5.08 -5.71 4.82
N GLN A 139 -5.43 -4.90 5.80
CA GLN A 139 -5.59 -3.43 5.63
C GLN A 139 -4.35 -2.75 5.06
N ARG A 140 -3.15 -3.26 5.40
CA ARG A 140 -1.91 -2.72 4.86
C ARG A 140 -1.82 -2.96 3.36
N ALA A 141 -2.10 -4.18 2.90
CA ALA A 141 -2.11 -4.52 1.49
C ALA A 141 -3.16 -3.69 0.73
N ALA A 142 -4.37 -3.53 1.29
CA ALA A 142 -5.39 -2.68 0.70
C ALA A 142 -4.93 -1.21 0.55
N ARG A 143 -4.24 -0.65 1.54
CA ARG A 143 -3.66 0.70 1.43
C ARG A 143 -2.57 0.79 0.35
N GLU A 144 -1.72 -0.22 0.24
CA GLU A 144 -0.71 -0.30 -0.81
C GLU A 144 -1.36 -0.37 -2.21
N VAL A 145 -2.46 -1.10 -2.35
CA VAL A 145 -3.27 -1.14 -3.59
C VAL A 145 -3.84 0.24 -3.93
N ILE A 146 -4.46 0.93 -2.97
CA ILE A 146 -5.00 2.29 -3.18
C ILE A 146 -3.90 3.23 -3.68
N VAL A 147 -2.73 3.19 -3.03
CA VAL A 147 -1.57 4.01 -3.43
C VAL A 147 -1.12 3.64 -4.85
N GLY A 148 -1.01 2.35 -5.16
CA GLY A 148 -0.62 1.87 -6.49
C GLY A 148 -1.57 2.34 -7.60
N ILE A 149 -2.88 2.17 -7.40
CA ILE A 149 -3.91 2.61 -8.35
C ILE A 149 -3.87 4.14 -8.54
N ALA A 150 -3.80 4.90 -7.43
CA ALA A 150 -3.74 6.35 -7.50
C ALA A 150 -2.51 6.84 -8.29
N LEU A 151 -1.33 6.30 -7.98
CA LEU A 151 -0.09 6.67 -8.68
C LEU A 151 -0.12 6.29 -10.16
N GLU A 152 -0.64 5.12 -10.49
CA GLU A 152 -0.77 4.68 -11.87
C GLU A 152 -1.74 5.57 -12.66
N THR A 153 -2.90 5.87 -12.07
CA THR A 153 -3.88 6.80 -12.63
C THR A 153 -3.27 8.19 -12.89
N LEU A 154 -2.53 8.74 -11.91
CA LEU A 154 -1.89 10.05 -12.04
C LEU A 154 -0.77 10.07 -13.10
N ARG A 155 -0.01 8.98 -13.22
CA ARG A 155 1.11 8.86 -14.19
C ARG A 155 0.66 8.77 -15.63
N GLN A 156 -0.48 8.14 -15.89
CA GLN A 156 -0.99 7.92 -17.24
C GLN A 156 -1.62 9.17 -17.88
N ARG A 157 -1.75 10.28 -17.13
CA ARG A 157 -2.44 11.49 -17.61
C ARG A 157 -1.47 12.46 -18.28
N GLU A 158 -1.66 12.62 -19.60
CA GLU A 158 -0.78 13.40 -20.48
C GLU A 158 -1.50 14.52 -21.22
N SER A 159 -2.81 14.69 -21.03
CA SER A 159 -3.60 15.74 -21.67
C SER A 159 -4.49 16.47 -20.68
N LEU A 160 -4.89 17.69 -21.03
CA LEU A 160 -5.77 18.52 -20.22
C LEU A 160 -7.09 17.83 -19.87
N GLN A 161 -7.70 17.17 -20.87
CA GLN A 161 -8.96 16.44 -20.71
C GLN A 161 -8.82 15.28 -19.74
N THR A 162 -7.69 14.55 -19.80
CA THR A 162 -7.45 13.41 -18.91
C THR A 162 -7.09 13.86 -17.50
N ILE A 163 -6.46 15.01 -17.31
CA ILE A 163 -6.21 15.61 -15.99
C ILE A 163 -7.53 16.07 -15.35
N ALA A 164 -8.45 16.64 -16.12
CA ALA A 164 -9.72 17.17 -15.61
C ALA A 164 -10.63 16.12 -14.95
N VAL A 165 -10.53 14.85 -15.33
CA VAL A 165 -11.40 13.77 -14.81
C VAL A 165 -10.81 13.06 -13.58
N ILE A 166 -9.58 13.37 -13.19
CA ILE A 166 -8.90 12.67 -12.08
C ILE A 166 -9.65 12.83 -10.76
N ALA A 167 -10.21 14.02 -10.49
CA ALA A 167 -10.97 14.26 -9.27
C ALA A 167 -12.16 13.28 -9.12
N GLU A 168 -12.83 12.94 -10.22
CA GLU A 168 -13.92 11.97 -10.23
C GLU A 168 -13.42 10.53 -10.18
N GLU A 169 -12.31 10.24 -10.87
CA GLU A 169 -11.74 8.89 -10.88
C GLU A 169 -11.18 8.45 -9.54
N LEU A 170 -10.72 9.38 -8.72
CA LEU A 170 -10.13 9.11 -7.40
C LEU A 170 -11.06 9.46 -6.22
N ASP A 171 -12.32 9.81 -6.46
CA ASP A 171 -13.30 10.17 -5.42
C ASP A 171 -13.58 9.01 -4.43
N TRP A 172 -13.40 7.77 -4.88
CA TRP A 172 -13.56 6.58 -4.04
C TRP A 172 -12.47 6.38 -2.99
N ILE A 173 -11.35 7.12 -3.07
CA ILE A 173 -10.27 7.01 -2.09
C ILE A 173 -10.75 7.52 -0.73
N PRO A 174 -10.52 6.73 0.36
CA PRO A 174 -10.98 7.12 1.68
C PRO A 174 -10.37 8.44 2.16
N SER A 175 -11.14 9.21 2.91
CA SER A 175 -10.65 10.42 3.58
C SER A 175 -10.49 10.14 5.09
N PRO A 176 -9.30 10.33 5.68
CA PRO A 176 -8.06 10.79 5.07
C PRO A 176 -7.41 9.73 4.16
N PRO A 177 -6.71 10.15 3.09
CA PRO A 177 -6.03 9.23 2.20
C PRO A 177 -4.86 8.52 2.91
N PRO A 178 -4.39 7.35 2.39
CA PRO A 178 -3.20 6.71 2.88
C PRO A 178 -2.00 7.67 2.98
N GLU A 179 -1.18 7.51 4.02
CA GLU A 179 -0.05 8.41 4.32
C GLU A 179 0.89 8.63 3.11
N ALA A 180 1.10 7.58 2.32
CA ALA A 180 1.93 7.65 1.12
C ALA A 180 1.36 8.56 0.01
N LEU A 181 0.05 8.83 -0.01
CA LEU A 181 -0.59 9.81 -0.88
C LEU A 181 -0.67 11.20 -0.21
N GLY A 182 -0.68 11.20 1.08
CA GLY A 182 -0.53 12.29 2.05
C GLY A 182 -1.02 13.65 1.57
N LYS A 183 -0.08 14.59 1.53
CA LYS A 183 -0.33 16.00 1.19
C LYS A 183 -0.40 16.27 -0.31
N ALA A 184 0.10 15.36 -1.15
CA ALA A 184 0.19 15.57 -2.59
C ALA A 184 -1.15 15.33 -3.29
N LEU A 185 -1.86 14.26 -2.93
CA LEU A 185 -3.13 13.90 -3.59
C LEU A 185 -4.18 15.00 -3.51
N PRO A 186 -4.47 15.63 -2.36
CA PRO A 186 -5.46 16.70 -2.29
C PRO A 186 -5.11 17.89 -3.20
N GLN A 187 -3.83 18.25 -3.31
CA GLN A 187 -3.39 19.33 -4.19
C GLN A 187 -3.52 18.97 -5.66
N LEU A 188 -3.23 17.72 -6.05
CA LEU A 188 -3.43 17.24 -7.42
C LEU A 188 -4.92 17.16 -7.78
N ILE A 189 -5.79 16.81 -6.84
CA ILE A 189 -7.25 16.88 -7.01
C ILE A 189 -7.71 18.33 -7.22
N GLU A 190 -7.19 19.30 -6.44
CA GLU A 190 -7.46 20.72 -6.62
C GLU A 190 -7.04 21.20 -8.01
N VAL A 191 -5.87 20.77 -8.49
CA VAL A 191 -5.40 21.06 -9.86
C VAL A 191 -6.38 20.49 -10.89
N SER A 192 -6.79 19.24 -10.76
CA SER A 192 -7.77 18.60 -11.66
C SER A 192 -9.08 19.37 -11.74
N GLN A 193 -9.62 19.80 -10.59
CA GLN A 193 -10.84 20.61 -10.53
C GLN A 193 -10.68 21.98 -11.20
N GLY A 194 -9.53 22.64 -11.00
CA GLY A 194 -9.21 23.90 -11.67
C GLY A 194 -9.09 23.76 -13.19
N VAL A 195 -8.46 22.67 -13.65
CA VAL A 195 -8.37 22.34 -15.08
C VAL A 195 -9.76 22.09 -15.67
N ARG A 196 -10.62 21.36 -14.98
CA ARG A 196 -12.01 21.13 -15.39
C ARG A 196 -12.77 22.44 -15.54
N ALA A 197 -12.70 23.30 -14.54
CA ALA A 197 -13.35 24.62 -14.59
C ALA A 197 -12.86 25.47 -15.78
N SER A 198 -11.57 25.36 -16.14
CA SER A 198 -11.01 25.99 -17.33
C SER A 198 -11.63 25.43 -18.62
N LEU A 199 -11.76 24.12 -18.76
CA LEU A 199 -12.37 23.47 -19.94
C LEU A 199 -13.86 23.83 -20.12
N GLU A 200 -14.57 24.08 -19.04
CA GLU A 200 -15.98 24.49 -19.04
C GLU A 200 -16.17 25.98 -19.41
N ALA A 201 -15.10 26.76 -19.35
CA ALA A 201 -15.17 28.20 -19.67
C ALA A 201 -15.26 28.44 -21.19
N THR A 202 -16.16 29.33 -21.58
CA THR A 202 -16.45 29.64 -23.01
C THR A 202 -15.50 30.64 -23.63
N SER A 203 -14.84 31.47 -22.81
CA SER A 203 -13.94 32.54 -23.27
C SER A 203 -12.48 32.13 -23.10
N PRO A 204 -11.62 32.30 -24.14
CA PRO A 204 -10.18 32.03 -24.03
C PRO A 204 -9.51 32.77 -22.88
N TYR A 205 -9.88 34.04 -22.67
CA TYR A 205 -9.36 34.85 -21.55
C TYR A 205 -9.72 34.25 -20.19
N ARG A 206 -10.94 33.74 -20.04
CA ARG A 206 -11.39 33.10 -18.81
C ARG A 206 -10.70 31.74 -18.61
N GLN A 207 -10.50 30.98 -19.69
CA GLN A 207 -9.72 29.74 -19.67
C GLN A 207 -8.30 29.99 -19.16
N MET A 208 -7.60 30.97 -19.70
CA MET A 208 -6.24 31.36 -19.29
C MET A 208 -6.20 31.74 -17.81
N GLU A 209 -7.16 32.58 -17.36
CA GLU A 209 -7.23 33.00 -15.95
C GLU A 209 -7.41 31.78 -15.01
N LEU A 210 -8.29 30.85 -15.36
CA LEU A 210 -8.55 29.65 -14.57
C LEU A 210 -7.38 28.66 -14.59
N LEU A 211 -6.56 28.60 -15.64
CA LEU A 211 -5.37 27.74 -15.70
C LEU A 211 -4.20 28.23 -14.83
N ARG A 212 -4.14 29.51 -14.51
CA ARG A 212 -3.06 30.08 -13.68
C ARG A 212 -3.07 29.54 -12.25
N GLN A 213 -4.25 29.31 -11.67
CA GLN A 213 -4.36 28.77 -10.32
C GLN A 213 -3.82 27.33 -10.21
N PRO A 214 -4.22 26.37 -11.06
CA PRO A 214 -3.61 25.05 -11.14
C PRO A 214 -2.08 25.07 -11.26
N ILE A 215 -1.51 25.91 -12.13
CA ILE A 215 -0.06 26.04 -12.27
C ILE A 215 0.59 26.48 -10.95
N THR A 216 0.03 27.50 -10.30
CA THR A 216 0.53 27.98 -8.99
C THR A 216 0.42 26.90 -7.91
N THR A 217 -0.63 26.07 -7.93
CA THR A 217 -0.80 24.95 -7.00
C THR A 217 0.26 23.88 -7.23
N LEU A 218 0.59 23.54 -8.51
CA LEU A 218 1.68 22.61 -8.84
C LEU A 218 3.04 23.12 -8.37
N GLU A 219 3.34 24.41 -8.57
CA GLU A 219 4.57 25.01 -8.06
C GLU A 219 4.67 24.96 -6.53
N ARG A 220 3.56 25.18 -5.81
CA ARG A 220 3.49 25.06 -4.35
C ARG A 220 3.73 23.63 -3.93
N LEU A 221 3.12 22.66 -4.62
CA LEU A 221 3.33 21.24 -4.40
C LEU A 221 4.82 20.88 -4.57
N ARG A 222 5.46 21.27 -5.66
CA ARG A 222 6.89 21.03 -5.90
C ARG A 222 7.77 21.58 -4.78
N ARG A 223 7.53 22.82 -4.34
CA ARG A 223 8.27 23.42 -3.21
C ARG A 223 8.07 22.61 -1.92
N SER A 224 6.86 22.16 -1.65
CA SER A 224 6.58 21.34 -0.46
C SER A 224 7.26 19.97 -0.53
N LEU A 225 7.31 19.36 -1.71
CA LEU A 225 7.99 18.08 -1.95
C LEU A 225 9.52 18.19 -1.82
N ALA A 226 10.10 19.30 -2.28
CA ALA A 226 11.54 19.57 -2.14
C ALA A 226 11.99 19.71 -0.67
N LEU A 227 11.07 20.02 0.23
CA LEU A 227 11.31 20.12 1.68
C LEU A 227 10.91 18.85 2.43
N SER A 228 10.45 17.81 1.73
CA SER A 228 10.01 16.55 2.33
C SER A 228 11.19 15.64 2.63
N ASP A 229 11.17 15.00 3.79
CA ASP A 229 12.17 13.98 4.17
C ASP A 229 11.97 12.66 3.40
N ASP A 230 10.79 12.43 2.79
CA ASP A 230 10.49 11.23 2.00
C ASP A 230 10.91 11.43 0.53
N MET A 231 12.15 11.04 0.23
CA MET A 231 12.73 11.10 -1.12
C MET A 231 11.93 10.31 -2.17
N GLY A 232 11.30 9.20 -1.78
CA GLY A 232 10.52 8.36 -2.70
C GLY A 232 9.25 9.05 -3.16
N GLN A 233 8.50 9.62 -2.22
CA GLN A 233 7.30 10.40 -2.52
C GLN A 233 7.68 11.67 -3.30
N ALA A 234 8.70 12.40 -2.85
CA ALA A 234 9.16 13.63 -3.50
C ALA A 234 9.50 13.41 -4.98
N THR A 235 10.23 12.33 -5.29
CA THR A 235 10.60 12.00 -6.68
C THR A 235 9.37 11.64 -7.51
N THR A 236 8.48 10.81 -6.98
CA THR A 236 7.32 10.31 -7.73
C THR A 236 6.32 11.43 -8.02
N PHE A 237 5.88 12.16 -6.99
CA PHE A 237 4.92 13.25 -7.16
C PHE A 237 5.55 14.48 -7.84
N GLY A 238 6.85 14.70 -7.66
CA GLY A 238 7.59 15.72 -8.37
C GLY A 238 7.54 15.48 -9.88
N ALA A 239 7.81 14.28 -10.35
CA ALA A 239 7.74 13.93 -11.76
C ALA A 239 6.33 14.08 -12.35
N ILE A 240 5.28 13.75 -11.57
CA ILE A 240 3.88 13.96 -11.98
C ILE A 240 3.58 15.46 -12.08
N ALA A 241 3.97 16.24 -11.08
CA ALA A 241 3.75 17.70 -11.06
C ALA A 241 4.47 18.41 -12.20
N ASP A 242 5.72 18.03 -12.49
CA ASP A 242 6.50 18.59 -13.60
C ASP A 242 5.83 18.30 -14.96
N ARG A 243 5.36 17.07 -15.16
CA ARG A 243 4.65 16.69 -16.39
C ARG A 243 3.36 17.47 -16.56
N TRP A 244 2.54 17.54 -15.52
CA TRP A 244 1.28 18.27 -15.57
C TRP A 244 1.50 19.76 -15.78
N GLN A 245 2.51 20.35 -15.11
CA GLN A 245 2.88 21.74 -15.31
C GLN A 245 3.23 22.02 -16.76
N ALA A 246 4.04 21.16 -17.40
CA ALA A 246 4.40 21.31 -18.80
C ALA A 246 3.17 21.25 -19.73
N VAL A 247 2.20 20.38 -19.45
CA VAL A 247 0.94 20.29 -20.20
C VAL A 247 0.12 21.59 -20.06
N LEU A 248 -0.01 22.11 -18.83
CA LEU A 248 -0.77 23.34 -18.57
C LEU A 248 -0.12 24.59 -19.17
N GLU A 249 1.20 24.71 -19.09
CA GLU A 249 1.96 25.83 -19.68
C GLU A 249 1.88 25.82 -21.21
N ASN A 250 1.98 24.63 -21.83
CA ASN A 250 1.80 24.51 -23.27
C ASN A 250 0.39 24.94 -23.72
N GLU A 251 -0.65 24.52 -23.02
CA GLU A 251 -2.02 24.93 -23.33
C GLU A 251 -2.24 26.43 -23.11
N LEU A 252 -1.64 26.99 -22.06
CA LEU A 252 -1.69 28.43 -21.83
C LEU A 252 -1.09 29.21 -23.00
N THR A 253 0.06 28.77 -23.52
CA THR A 253 0.70 29.36 -24.70
C THR A 253 -0.20 29.29 -25.93
N VAL A 254 -0.84 28.14 -26.18
CA VAL A 254 -1.79 27.99 -27.31
C VAL A 254 -3.00 28.90 -27.16
N LEU A 255 -3.51 29.06 -25.93
CA LEU A 255 -4.63 29.98 -25.68
C LEU A 255 -4.23 31.46 -25.88
N GLU A 256 -3.01 31.85 -25.48
CA GLU A 256 -2.45 33.17 -25.70
C GLU A 256 -2.33 33.49 -27.20
N GLU A 257 -1.81 32.56 -28.00
CA GLU A 257 -1.74 32.71 -29.47
C GLU A 257 -3.13 32.85 -30.12
N ARG A 258 -4.10 32.03 -29.68
CA ARG A 258 -5.50 32.11 -30.17
C ARG A 258 -6.15 33.46 -29.79
N ALA A 259 -5.90 33.93 -28.58
CA ALA A 259 -6.43 35.24 -28.14
C ALA A 259 -5.82 36.37 -28.93
N ALA A 260 -4.50 36.34 -29.20
CA ALA A 260 -3.81 37.33 -30.02
C ALA A 260 -4.36 37.34 -31.46
N ALA A 261 -4.48 36.15 -32.09
CA ALA A 261 -5.04 36.02 -33.44
C ALA A 261 -6.50 36.52 -33.53
N SER A 262 -7.30 36.33 -32.47
CA SER A 262 -8.68 36.82 -32.42
C SER A 262 -8.75 38.36 -32.24
N ALA A 263 -7.75 38.98 -31.63
CA ALA A 263 -7.66 40.44 -31.49
C ALA A 263 -7.19 41.14 -32.78
N GLU A 264 -6.53 40.42 -33.69
CA GLU A 264 -6.05 40.92 -34.97
C GLU A 264 -7.08 40.82 -36.11
N ILE A 265 -8.34 40.39 -35.86
CA ILE A 265 -9.39 40.46 -36.89
C ILE A 265 -9.60 41.94 -37.25
N PRO A 266 -9.29 42.36 -38.50
CA PRO A 266 -9.31 43.76 -38.88
C PRO A 266 -10.74 44.33 -38.76
N GLN A 267 -10.85 45.55 -38.26
CA GLN A 267 -12.11 46.29 -38.18
C GLN A 267 -12.81 46.46 -39.57
N GLU A 268 -12.14 46.19 -40.67
CA GLU A 268 -12.69 46.12 -42.01
C GLU A 268 -13.88 45.18 -42.22
N TYR A 269 -13.99 44.13 -41.38
CA TYR A 269 -15.12 43.17 -41.44
C TYR A 269 -16.36 43.63 -40.67
N ILE A 270 -16.25 44.73 -39.90
CA ILE A 270 -17.38 45.31 -39.13
C ILE A 270 -18.08 46.43 -39.90
N ALA A 271 -17.41 47.01 -40.89
CA ALA A 271 -18.02 47.97 -41.79
C ALA A 271 -18.90 47.21 -42.82
N GLY A 272 -20.19 47.08 -42.52
CA GLY A 272 -21.18 46.60 -43.53
C GLY A 272 -21.07 47.38 -44.84
N PRO A 273 -21.54 46.84 -45.95
CA PRO A 273 -21.47 47.50 -47.25
C PRO A 273 -22.10 48.90 -47.15
N PRO A 274 -21.47 49.92 -47.75
CA PRO A 274 -22.07 51.28 -47.82
C PRO A 274 -23.43 51.21 -48.49
N LEU A 275 -24.43 51.73 -47.82
CA LEU A 275 -25.79 51.85 -48.33
C LEU A 275 -25.84 52.78 -49.57
#